data_e50d2a51fe30fd26e9a27fdbdd0c2b7c
#
_entry.id   e50d2a51fe30fd26e9a27fdbdd0c2b7c
#
_cell.length_a   1.000
_cell.length_b   1.000
_cell.length_c   1.000
_cell.angle_alpha   90.00
_cell.angle_beta   90.00
_cell.angle_gamma   90.00
#
_symmetry.space_group_name_H-M   'P 1'
#
loop_
_entity.id
_entity.type
_entity.pdbx_description
1 polymer ?
#
loop_
_entity_poly.entity_id
_entity_poly.type
_entity_poly.pdbx_seq_one_letter_code
_entity_poly.pdbx_strand_id
1 'polypeptide(L)'
;GKLGLQVEFVHSRFEGLTPNLQSRRINLIISGMYDTPKRRESFDFIDYLSAGTTFYTLDKNTEIQAPKDFCGKVVTTNRGTTYPDSVKKWSDENCVAAGLPAIDVITDTDMASEFLYLNQGRAIGSVQGTEAIPTVLASEDGPFRVVGKPFTNVRIGIGFNKEDTELRDTIFQTLEELFKSGEYLKIVKKWGLEASALDAPTINAGDAP
;
A
#
# COMPACT_ATOMS: atom_id res chain seq x y z
N GLY A 1 -2.14 -23.66 11.63
CA GLY A 1 -2.52 -23.52 10.23
C GLY A 1 -2.09 -24.71 9.37
N LYS A 2 -2.26 -24.65 8.06
CA LYS A 2 -2.01 -25.76 7.10
C LYS A 2 -0.57 -26.32 7.17
N LEU A 3 0.41 -25.49 7.45
CA LEU A 3 1.83 -25.90 7.55
C LEU A 3 2.26 -26.39 8.94
N GLY A 4 1.39 -26.37 9.95
CA GLY A 4 1.76 -26.74 11.32
C GLY A 4 2.79 -25.80 11.99
N LEU A 5 3.14 -24.69 11.34
CA LEU A 5 4.10 -23.73 11.86
C LEU A 5 3.45 -22.80 12.88
N GLN A 6 4.21 -22.41 13.89
CA GLN A 6 3.84 -21.29 14.78
C GLN A 6 4.28 -20.00 14.14
N VAL A 7 3.41 -18.97 14.19
CA VAL A 7 3.67 -17.65 13.63
C VAL A 7 3.79 -16.66 14.78
N GLU A 8 4.89 -15.91 14.80
CA GLU A 8 5.09 -14.77 15.67
C GLU A 8 4.90 -13.47 14.85
N PHE A 9 4.04 -12.58 15.33
CA PHE A 9 3.83 -11.29 14.69
C PHE A 9 4.75 -10.24 15.32
N VAL A 10 5.67 -9.72 14.51
CA VAL A 10 6.58 -8.64 14.91
C VAL A 10 6.06 -7.32 14.33
N HIS A 11 5.57 -6.45 15.20
CA HIS A 11 5.13 -5.12 14.79
C HIS A 11 6.33 -4.21 14.49
N SER A 12 6.27 -3.51 13.36
CA SER A 12 7.30 -2.56 12.94
C SER A 12 6.68 -1.42 12.14
N ARG A 13 7.29 -0.23 12.18
CA ARG A 13 6.98 0.82 11.20
C ARG A 13 7.33 0.34 9.79
N PHE A 14 6.62 0.83 8.78
CA PHE A 14 6.79 0.35 7.41
C PHE A 14 8.22 0.50 6.91
N GLU A 15 8.89 1.63 7.21
CA GLU A 15 10.30 1.87 6.86
C GLU A 15 11.28 0.87 7.50
N GLY A 16 10.90 0.24 8.62
CA GLY A 16 11.70 -0.76 9.33
C GLY A 16 11.54 -2.19 8.80
N LEU A 17 10.56 -2.47 7.95
CA LEU A 17 10.28 -3.84 7.50
C LEU A 17 11.42 -4.42 6.66
N THR A 18 11.92 -3.64 5.69
CA THR A 18 13.05 -4.03 4.83
C THR A 18 14.32 -4.34 5.63
N PRO A 19 14.83 -3.46 6.51
CA PRO A 19 15.99 -3.77 7.36
C PRO A 19 15.79 -4.98 8.26
N ASN A 20 14.57 -5.17 8.80
CA ASN A 20 14.27 -6.32 9.65
C ASN A 20 14.31 -7.64 8.87
N LEU A 21 13.83 -7.67 7.63
CA LEU A 21 13.92 -8.84 6.77
C LEU A 21 15.38 -9.13 6.37
N GLN A 22 16.13 -8.11 5.94
CA GLN A 22 17.54 -8.25 5.55
C GLN A 22 18.43 -8.73 6.70
N SER A 23 18.18 -8.26 7.92
CA SER A 23 18.90 -8.69 9.11
C SER A 23 18.40 -10.01 9.72
N ARG A 24 17.45 -10.69 9.07
CA ARG A 24 16.83 -11.94 9.52
C ARG A 24 16.15 -11.84 10.91
N ARG A 25 15.75 -10.65 11.33
CA ARG A 25 14.91 -10.46 12.52
C ARG A 25 13.48 -10.95 12.30
N ILE A 26 13.03 -10.93 11.05
CA ILE A 26 11.80 -11.53 10.57
C ILE A 26 12.11 -12.41 9.36
N ASN A 27 11.29 -13.42 9.13
CA ASN A 27 11.46 -14.37 8.02
C ASN A 27 10.72 -13.97 6.76
N LEU A 28 9.65 -13.18 6.92
CA LEU A 28 8.85 -12.67 5.81
C LEU A 28 8.16 -11.35 6.18
N ILE A 29 7.73 -10.59 5.18
CA ILE A 29 6.92 -9.39 5.34
C ILE A 29 5.55 -9.66 4.75
N ILE A 30 4.48 -9.44 5.55
CA ILE A 30 3.10 -9.40 5.08
C ILE A 30 2.44 -8.12 5.62
N SER A 31 2.52 -7.03 4.86
CA SER A 31 2.16 -5.68 5.34
C SER A 31 1.75 -4.74 4.21
N GLY A 32 0.94 -5.19 3.26
CA GLY A 32 0.54 -4.33 2.13
C GLY A 32 1.71 -3.87 1.26
N MET A 33 2.83 -4.61 1.25
CA MET A 33 4.03 -4.18 0.55
C MET A 33 3.89 -4.39 -0.96
N TYR A 34 4.07 -3.32 -1.73
CA TYR A 34 4.03 -3.37 -3.18
C TYR A 34 5.24 -4.12 -3.73
N ASP A 35 4.99 -5.10 -4.59
CA ASP A 35 6.00 -5.75 -5.41
C ASP A 35 6.44 -4.77 -6.51
N THR A 36 7.66 -4.26 -6.41
CA THR A 36 8.24 -3.34 -7.38
C THR A 36 9.57 -3.86 -7.91
N PRO A 37 9.98 -3.52 -9.15
CA PRO A 37 11.28 -3.90 -9.70
C PRO A 37 12.44 -3.55 -8.77
N LYS A 38 12.42 -2.36 -8.15
CA LYS A 38 13.45 -1.92 -7.21
C LYS A 38 13.54 -2.81 -5.96
N ARG A 39 12.40 -3.21 -5.38
CA ARG A 39 12.39 -4.10 -4.22
C ARG A 39 12.83 -5.52 -4.58
N ARG A 40 12.51 -5.98 -5.80
CA ARG A 40 12.95 -7.28 -6.31
C ARG A 40 14.46 -7.41 -6.51
N GLU A 41 15.21 -6.32 -6.49
CA GLU A 41 16.68 -6.40 -6.42
C GLU A 41 17.15 -7.09 -5.13
N SER A 42 16.41 -6.92 -4.03
CA SER A 42 16.77 -7.42 -2.69
C SER A 42 15.88 -8.56 -2.18
N PHE A 43 14.64 -8.68 -2.66
CA PHE A 43 13.63 -9.61 -2.15
C PHE A 43 12.95 -10.37 -3.27
N ASP A 44 12.33 -11.49 -2.92
CA ASP A 44 11.31 -12.12 -3.75
C ASP A 44 9.93 -11.86 -3.16
N PHE A 45 8.92 -11.84 -4.01
CA PHE A 45 7.53 -11.62 -3.61
C PHE A 45 6.63 -12.77 -4.06
N ILE A 46 5.65 -13.10 -3.22
CA ILE A 46 4.46 -13.86 -3.64
C ILE A 46 3.30 -12.88 -3.64
N ASP A 47 2.82 -12.51 -4.82
CA ASP A 47 1.70 -11.58 -4.97
C ASP A 47 0.39 -12.25 -4.64
N TYR A 48 -0.43 -11.58 -3.84
CA TYR A 48 -1.71 -12.13 -3.38
C TYR A 48 -2.88 -11.15 -3.47
N LEU A 49 -2.63 -9.86 -3.71
CA LEU A 49 -3.66 -8.85 -3.94
C LEU A 49 -3.21 -7.87 -5.04
N SER A 50 -4.18 -7.23 -5.72
CA SER A 50 -3.95 -6.02 -6.49
C SER A 50 -4.32 -4.80 -5.67
N ALA A 51 -3.68 -3.66 -5.93
CA ALA A 51 -3.97 -2.39 -5.30
C ALA A 51 -3.72 -1.23 -6.26
N GLY A 52 -4.17 -0.06 -5.86
CA GLY A 52 -3.82 1.20 -6.51
C GLY A 52 -3.72 2.28 -5.46
N THR A 53 -2.89 3.28 -5.72
CA THR A 53 -2.75 4.45 -4.84
C THR A 53 -3.88 5.42 -5.15
N THR A 54 -4.57 5.92 -4.12
CA THR A 54 -5.66 6.89 -4.28
C THR A 54 -5.53 8.04 -3.28
N PHE A 55 -5.97 9.22 -3.70
CA PHE A 55 -6.04 10.39 -2.83
C PHE A 55 -7.25 10.30 -1.89
N TYR A 56 -7.09 10.86 -0.70
CA TYR A 56 -8.18 11.11 0.22
C TYR A 56 -7.97 12.43 0.98
N THR A 57 -9.04 12.95 1.54
CA THR A 57 -9.05 14.21 2.31
C THR A 57 -10.12 14.16 3.39
N LEU A 58 -10.14 15.13 4.29
CA LEU A 58 -11.24 15.34 5.22
C LEU A 58 -12.49 15.87 4.48
N ASP A 59 -13.68 15.43 4.89
CA ASP A 59 -14.94 15.87 4.30
C ASP A 59 -15.15 17.39 4.37
N LYS A 60 -14.61 18.03 5.42
CA LYS A 60 -14.67 19.51 5.58
C LYS A 60 -13.90 20.28 4.49
N ASN A 61 -12.98 19.66 3.79
CA ASN A 61 -12.17 20.28 2.72
C ASN A 61 -12.97 20.29 1.41
N THR A 62 -14.04 21.09 1.37
CA THR A 62 -15.00 21.14 0.25
C THR A 62 -14.42 21.67 -1.05
N GLU A 63 -13.27 22.35 -1.00
CA GLU A 63 -12.52 22.83 -2.16
C GLU A 63 -11.79 21.71 -2.93
N ILE A 64 -11.65 20.54 -2.35
CA ILE A 64 -11.01 19.38 -2.99
C ILE A 64 -12.09 18.45 -3.54
N GLN A 65 -12.48 18.59 -4.79
CA GLN A 65 -13.50 17.76 -5.44
C GLN A 65 -12.92 16.75 -6.43
N ALA A 66 -11.75 17.04 -6.99
CA ALA A 66 -11.06 16.20 -7.96
C ALA A 66 -9.56 16.13 -7.64
N PRO A 67 -8.83 15.11 -8.12
CA PRO A 67 -7.39 15.00 -7.87
C PRO A 67 -6.58 16.24 -8.27
N LYS A 68 -6.98 16.95 -9.31
CA LYS A 68 -6.32 18.21 -9.75
C LYS A 68 -6.41 19.35 -8.74
N ASP A 69 -7.36 19.30 -7.82
CA ASP A 69 -7.48 20.33 -6.78
C ASP A 69 -6.36 20.24 -5.73
N PHE A 70 -5.58 19.17 -5.74
CA PHE A 70 -4.35 19.04 -4.96
C PHE A 70 -3.15 19.78 -5.55
N CYS A 71 -3.21 20.25 -6.82
CA CYS A 71 -2.12 21.02 -7.44
C CYS A 71 -1.81 22.29 -6.62
N GLY A 72 -0.52 22.47 -6.26
CA GLY A 72 -0.07 23.57 -5.43
C GLY A 72 -0.43 23.45 -3.94
N LYS A 73 -0.96 22.30 -3.51
CA LYS A 73 -1.31 22.03 -2.11
C LYS A 73 -0.32 21.07 -1.47
N VAL A 74 -0.34 21.02 -0.13
CA VAL A 74 0.45 20.07 0.64
C VAL A 74 -0.30 18.75 0.78
N VAL A 75 0.34 17.65 0.39
CA VAL A 75 -0.15 16.28 0.57
C VAL A 75 0.85 15.50 1.44
N THR A 76 0.38 14.79 2.45
CA THR A 76 1.23 13.93 3.28
C THR A 76 1.23 12.50 2.75
N THR A 77 2.32 11.77 3.00
CA THR A 77 2.47 10.35 2.61
C THR A 77 3.34 9.60 3.61
N ASN A 78 3.16 8.29 3.73
CA ASN A 78 3.99 7.50 4.63
C ASN A 78 5.40 7.29 4.09
N ARG A 79 6.39 7.51 4.96
CA ARG A 79 7.81 7.31 4.66
C ARG A 79 8.12 5.84 4.40
N GLY A 80 9.05 5.57 3.48
CA GLY A 80 9.47 4.21 3.12
C GLY A 80 8.53 3.49 2.16
N THR A 81 7.37 4.08 1.84
CA THR A 81 6.45 3.58 0.81
C THR A 81 6.86 4.05 -0.59
N THR A 82 6.10 3.65 -1.59
CA THR A 82 6.21 4.18 -2.97
C THR A 82 5.37 5.44 -3.17
N TYR A 83 4.58 5.83 -2.19
CA TYR A 83 3.61 6.92 -2.32
C TYR A 83 4.24 8.28 -2.64
N PRO A 84 5.37 8.71 -2.01
CA PRO A 84 5.99 9.99 -2.34
C PRO A 84 6.33 10.09 -3.83
N ASP A 85 6.96 9.04 -4.38
CA ASP A 85 7.35 9.00 -5.80
C ASP A 85 6.12 8.94 -6.72
N SER A 86 5.10 8.17 -6.35
CA SER A 86 3.85 8.06 -7.10
C SER A 86 3.09 9.39 -7.16
N VAL A 87 3.00 10.11 -6.02
CA VAL A 87 2.36 11.45 -5.99
C VAL A 87 3.16 12.45 -6.80
N LYS A 88 4.50 12.43 -6.69
CA LYS A 88 5.37 13.29 -7.49
C LYS A 88 5.16 13.08 -8.98
N LYS A 89 5.22 11.83 -9.45
CA LYS A 89 4.99 11.46 -10.85
C LYS A 89 3.61 11.96 -11.32
N TRP A 90 2.57 11.67 -10.54
CA TRP A 90 1.21 12.12 -10.86
C TRP A 90 1.13 13.65 -10.95
N SER A 91 1.78 14.36 -10.03
CA SER A 91 1.85 15.83 -10.00
C SER A 91 2.57 16.39 -11.23
N ASP A 92 3.70 15.81 -11.62
CA ASP A 92 4.44 16.23 -12.81
C ASP A 92 3.57 16.07 -14.09
N GLU A 93 2.85 14.94 -14.21
CA GLU A 93 2.00 14.63 -15.36
C GLU A 93 0.67 15.42 -15.40
N ASN A 94 0.09 15.77 -14.27
CA ASN A 94 -1.27 16.33 -14.20
C ASN A 94 -1.34 17.78 -13.73
N CYS A 95 -0.35 18.23 -12.94
CA CYS A 95 -0.27 19.63 -12.49
C CYS A 95 0.75 20.40 -13.34
N VAL A 96 2.02 20.01 -13.29
CA VAL A 96 3.11 20.75 -13.94
C VAL A 96 2.93 20.77 -15.45
N ALA A 97 2.60 19.65 -16.08
CA ALA A 97 2.32 19.58 -17.51
C ALA A 97 1.11 20.44 -17.92
N ALA A 98 0.20 20.75 -17.00
CA ALA A 98 -0.94 21.64 -17.22
C ALA A 98 -0.66 23.12 -16.84
N GLY A 99 0.58 23.46 -16.48
CA GLY A 99 0.96 24.81 -16.05
C GLY A 99 0.50 25.18 -14.63
N LEU A 100 0.09 24.18 -13.83
CA LEU A 100 -0.29 24.37 -12.43
C LEU A 100 0.91 24.13 -11.51
N PRO A 101 0.92 24.70 -10.29
CA PRO A 101 1.97 24.39 -9.30
C PRO A 101 1.97 22.91 -8.96
N ALA A 102 3.18 22.36 -8.73
CA ALA A 102 3.33 20.97 -8.26
C ALA A 102 2.70 20.76 -6.87
N ILE A 103 2.30 19.53 -6.59
CA ILE A 103 1.93 19.11 -5.23
C ILE A 103 3.19 19.16 -4.34
N ASP A 104 3.07 19.78 -3.17
CA ASP A 104 4.11 19.75 -2.14
C ASP A 104 3.93 18.49 -1.28
N VAL A 105 4.89 17.57 -1.37
CA VAL A 105 4.81 16.27 -0.68
C VAL A 105 5.62 16.30 0.60
N ILE A 106 4.94 16.18 1.74
CA ILE A 106 5.58 15.96 3.04
C ILE A 106 5.42 14.49 3.45
N THR A 107 6.30 14.00 4.31
CA THR A 107 6.23 12.61 4.77
C THR A 107 6.01 12.50 6.27
N ASP A 108 5.20 11.54 6.66
CA ASP A 108 4.94 11.13 8.04
C ASP A 108 5.50 9.72 8.31
N THR A 109 5.26 9.20 9.51
CA THR A 109 5.82 7.90 9.94
C THR A 109 4.79 6.77 9.99
N ASP A 110 3.52 7.11 10.09
CA ASP A 110 2.42 6.16 10.28
C ASP A 110 1.06 6.85 10.04
N MET A 111 0.01 6.06 9.94
CA MET A 111 -1.35 6.55 9.66
C MET A 111 -1.87 7.52 10.74
N ALA A 112 -1.49 7.34 12.01
CA ALA A 112 -1.91 8.25 13.07
C ALA A 112 -1.29 9.65 12.89
N SER A 113 -0.02 9.71 12.54
CA SER A 113 0.67 10.98 12.22
C SER A 113 0.06 11.64 10.97
N GLU A 114 -0.31 10.84 9.97
CA GLU A 114 -0.99 11.28 8.76
C GLU A 114 -2.32 11.96 9.09
N PHE A 115 -3.18 11.32 9.89
CA PHE A 115 -4.45 11.89 10.33
C PHE A 115 -4.27 13.17 11.15
N LEU A 116 -3.25 13.20 12.00
CA LEU A 116 -2.90 14.39 12.76
C LEU A 116 -2.55 15.56 11.84
N TYR A 117 -1.77 15.34 10.79
CA TYR A 117 -1.40 16.40 9.83
C TYR A 117 -2.61 16.93 9.08
N LEU A 118 -3.54 16.05 8.69
CA LEU A 118 -4.79 16.44 8.04
C LEU A 118 -5.69 17.26 8.98
N ASN A 119 -5.85 16.82 10.24
CA ASN A 119 -6.67 17.50 11.22
C ASN A 119 -6.12 18.86 11.63
N GLN A 120 -4.80 19.01 11.69
CA GLN A 120 -4.10 20.28 11.97
C GLN A 120 -4.04 21.21 10.76
N GLY A 121 -4.46 20.78 9.57
CA GLY A 121 -4.36 21.57 8.34
C GLY A 121 -2.92 21.73 7.83
N ARG A 122 -1.99 20.91 8.28
CA ARG A 122 -0.60 20.88 7.78
C ARG A 122 -0.54 20.25 6.38
N ALA A 123 -1.45 19.35 6.07
CA ALA A 123 -1.70 18.82 4.74
C ALA A 123 -3.20 18.91 4.45
N ILE A 124 -3.58 19.12 3.20
CA ILE A 124 -4.97 19.15 2.76
C ILE A 124 -5.49 17.77 2.38
N GLY A 125 -4.59 16.85 2.09
CA GLY A 125 -4.91 15.48 1.71
C GLY A 125 -3.74 14.55 1.92
N SER A 126 -4.01 13.29 1.67
CA SER A 126 -3.03 12.21 1.70
C SER A 126 -3.34 11.16 0.63
N VAL A 127 -2.53 10.11 0.56
CA VAL A 127 -2.74 8.96 -0.30
C VAL A 127 -2.57 7.66 0.47
N GLN A 128 -3.37 6.67 0.08
CA GLN A 128 -3.24 5.30 0.58
C GLN A 128 -3.50 4.30 -0.53
N GLY A 129 -3.04 3.08 -0.30
CA GLY A 129 -3.41 1.93 -1.13
C GLY A 129 -4.90 1.62 -0.98
N THR A 130 -5.54 1.18 -2.05
CA THR A 130 -6.98 0.84 -2.05
C THR A 130 -7.34 -0.20 -1.00
N GLU A 131 -6.41 -1.06 -0.61
CA GLU A 131 -6.58 -2.06 0.45
C GLU A 131 -6.67 -1.46 1.86
N ALA A 132 -6.10 -0.27 2.07
CA ALA A 132 -6.13 0.44 3.36
C ALA A 132 -7.28 1.45 3.47
N ILE A 133 -7.89 1.85 2.36
CA ILE A 133 -8.98 2.83 2.33
C ILE A 133 -10.16 2.47 3.24
N PRO A 134 -10.62 1.21 3.35
CA PRO A 134 -11.69 0.88 4.30
C PRO A 134 -11.33 1.25 5.74
N THR A 135 -10.07 1.08 6.15
CA THR A 135 -9.57 1.48 7.48
C THR A 135 -9.54 3.00 7.64
N VAL A 136 -9.12 3.73 6.60
CA VAL A 136 -9.13 5.21 6.61
C VAL A 136 -10.56 5.73 6.80
N LEU A 137 -11.51 5.22 6.03
CA LEU A 137 -12.90 5.67 6.07
C LEU A 137 -13.64 5.29 7.36
N ALA A 138 -13.20 4.24 8.04
CA ALA A 138 -13.75 3.81 9.33
C ALA A 138 -13.08 4.47 10.54
N SER A 139 -12.07 5.33 10.33
CA SER A 139 -11.34 5.97 11.42
C SER A 139 -12.20 7.00 12.17
N GLU A 140 -12.08 7.01 13.50
CA GLU A 140 -12.69 8.03 14.37
C GLU A 140 -11.94 9.38 14.33
N ASP A 141 -10.74 9.43 13.72
CA ASP A 141 -9.92 10.65 13.61
C ASP A 141 -10.48 11.67 12.61
N GLY A 142 -11.54 11.37 11.93
CA GLY A 142 -12.25 12.32 11.09
C GLY A 142 -13.23 11.65 10.14
N PRO A 143 -14.19 12.38 9.57
CA PRO A 143 -14.82 11.93 8.36
C PRO A 143 -13.87 12.16 7.18
N PHE A 144 -13.37 11.07 6.61
CA PHE A 144 -12.53 11.10 5.42
C PHE A 144 -13.33 10.67 4.19
N ARG A 145 -12.93 11.15 3.03
CA ARG A 145 -13.46 10.72 1.73
C ARG A 145 -12.36 10.54 0.70
N VAL A 146 -12.56 9.58 -0.18
CA VAL A 146 -11.69 9.35 -1.34
C VAL A 146 -11.92 10.44 -2.39
N VAL A 147 -10.86 10.84 -3.08
CA VAL A 147 -10.88 11.83 -4.15
C VAL A 147 -10.39 11.20 -5.45
N GLY A 148 -11.29 11.03 -6.38
CA GLY A 148 -11.00 10.44 -7.69
C GLY A 148 -10.88 8.92 -7.68
N LYS A 149 -10.25 8.40 -8.74
CA LYS A 149 -9.95 6.97 -8.90
C LYS A 149 -8.49 6.71 -8.51
N PRO A 150 -8.13 5.46 -8.20
CA PRO A 150 -6.73 5.08 -8.05
C PRO A 150 -5.91 5.47 -9.30
N PHE A 151 -4.72 6.02 -9.09
CA PHE A 151 -3.85 6.51 -10.16
C PHE A 151 -2.61 5.62 -10.38
N THR A 152 -2.46 4.53 -9.62
CA THR A 152 -1.51 3.46 -9.88
C THR A 152 -2.25 2.12 -9.95
N ASN A 153 -1.58 1.11 -10.51
CA ASN A 153 -2.03 -0.28 -10.50
C ASN A 153 -0.82 -1.16 -10.15
N VAL A 154 -0.86 -1.80 -9.02
CA VAL A 154 0.28 -2.53 -8.43
C VAL A 154 -0.17 -3.86 -7.87
N ARG A 155 0.79 -4.77 -7.62
CA ARG A 155 0.57 -5.98 -6.84
C ARG A 155 1.12 -5.82 -5.44
N ILE A 156 0.41 -6.40 -4.47
CA ILE A 156 0.84 -6.54 -3.09
C ILE A 156 1.34 -7.97 -2.91
N GLY A 157 2.55 -8.09 -2.37
CA GLY A 157 3.20 -9.36 -2.16
C GLY A 157 3.67 -9.61 -0.74
N ILE A 158 3.82 -10.88 -0.41
CA ILE A 158 4.57 -11.34 0.75
C ILE A 158 6.04 -11.30 0.38
N GLY A 159 6.85 -10.54 1.11
CA GLY A 159 8.29 -10.39 0.83
C GLY A 159 9.14 -11.42 1.56
N PHE A 160 10.13 -11.97 0.87
CA PHE A 160 11.10 -12.96 1.38
C PHE A 160 12.52 -12.55 1.01
N ASN A 161 13.51 -12.91 1.84
CA ASN A 161 14.89 -12.88 1.37
C ASN A 161 15.06 -13.83 0.19
N LYS A 162 15.85 -13.43 -0.81
CA LYS A 162 16.07 -14.22 -2.04
C LYS A 162 16.63 -15.62 -1.79
N GLU A 163 17.34 -15.79 -0.69
CA GLU A 163 17.95 -17.07 -0.28
C GLU A 163 16.94 -18.02 0.37
N ASP A 164 15.81 -17.50 0.85
CA ASP A 164 14.80 -18.28 1.58
C ASP A 164 13.77 -18.93 0.63
N THR A 165 14.28 -19.55 -0.45
CA THR A 165 13.47 -20.11 -1.54
C THR A 165 12.58 -21.26 -1.07
N GLU A 166 13.05 -22.12 -0.16
CA GLU A 166 12.26 -23.22 0.39
C GLU A 166 11.03 -22.73 1.15
N LEU A 167 11.19 -21.69 2.00
CA LEU A 167 10.07 -21.08 2.73
C LEU A 167 9.11 -20.41 1.76
N ARG A 168 9.64 -19.64 0.81
CA ARG A 168 8.83 -18.96 -0.22
C ARG A 168 7.99 -19.97 -1.01
N ASP A 169 8.61 -21.01 -1.53
CA ASP A 169 7.94 -21.99 -2.41
C ASP A 169 6.91 -22.83 -1.63
N THR A 170 7.19 -23.16 -0.36
CA THR A 170 6.23 -23.82 0.53
C THR A 170 4.99 -22.96 0.79
N ILE A 171 5.19 -21.65 1.03
CA ILE A 171 4.08 -20.71 1.23
C ILE A 171 3.33 -20.49 -0.09
N PHE A 172 4.04 -20.42 -1.22
CA PHE A 172 3.42 -20.27 -2.53
C PHE A 172 2.46 -21.44 -2.84
N GLN A 173 2.91 -22.67 -2.68
CA GLN A 173 2.07 -23.87 -2.87
C GLN A 173 0.84 -23.87 -1.94
N THR A 174 1.02 -23.46 -0.68
CA THR A 174 -0.07 -23.36 0.28
C THR A 174 -1.09 -22.29 -0.14
N LEU A 175 -0.61 -21.15 -0.66
CA LEU A 175 -1.48 -20.11 -1.20
C LEU A 175 -2.24 -20.60 -2.44
N GLU A 176 -1.60 -21.31 -3.36
CA GLU A 176 -2.31 -21.90 -4.50
C GLU A 176 -3.47 -22.80 -4.05
N GLU A 177 -3.27 -23.62 -3.00
CA GLU A 177 -4.36 -24.43 -2.43
C GLU A 177 -5.49 -23.57 -1.87
N LEU A 178 -5.17 -22.45 -1.19
CA LEU A 178 -6.17 -21.52 -0.66
C LEU A 178 -6.96 -20.87 -1.80
N PHE A 179 -6.31 -20.50 -2.90
CA PHE A 179 -6.97 -19.97 -4.09
C PHE A 179 -7.90 -21.03 -4.72
N LYS A 180 -7.38 -22.24 -4.97
CA LYS A 180 -8.14 -23.36 -5.58
C LYS A 180 -9.35 -23.80 -4.74
N SER A 181 -9.23 -23.77 -3.41
CA SER A 181 -10.32 -24.14 -2.49
C SER A 181 -11.37 -23.04 -2.28
N GLY A 182 -11.11 -21.82 -2.75
CA GLY A 182 -11.95 -20.66 -2.51
C GLY A 182 -11.82 -20.06 -1.10
N GLU A 183 -10.96 -20.60 -0.24
CA GLU A 183 -10.70 -20.02 1.09
C GLU A 183 -10.09 -18.62 1.00
N TYR A 184 -9.18 -18.40 0.05
CA TYR A 184 -8.61 -17.08 -0.24
C TYR A 184 -9.72 -16.04 -0.48
N LEU A 185 -10.65 -16.31 -1.39
CA LEU A 185 -11.73 -15.37 -1.71
C LEU A 185 -12.66 -15.11 -0.52
N LYS A 186 -12.91 -16.11 0.33
CA LYS A 186 -13.67 -15.92 1.58
C LYS A 186 -12.96 -14.95 2.53
N ILE A 187 -11.62 -15.06 2.65
CA ILE A 187 -10.83 -14.15 3.49
C ILE A 187 -10.88 -12.74 2.92
N VAL A 188 -10.63 -12.57 1.64
CA VAL A 188 -10.64 -11.28 0.95
C VAL A 188 -12.01 -10.59 1.09
N LYS A 189 -13.11 -11.32 0.90
CA LYS A 189 -14.48 -10.83 1.10
C LYS A 189 -14.75 -10.39 2.53
N LYS A 190 -14.28 -11.17 3.52
CA LYS A 190 -14.44 -10.81 4.93
C LYS A 190 -13.88 -9.41 5.25
N TRP A 191 -12.86 -8.98 4.52
CA TRP A 191 -12.21 -7.69 4.70
C TRP A 191 -12.67 -6.61 3.71
N GLY A 192 -13.67 -6.89 2.86
CA GLY A 192 -14.19 -5.95 1.86
C GLY A 192 -13.20 -5.63 0.73
N LEU A 193 -12.32 -6.57 0.42
CA LEU A 193 -11.25 -6.41 -0.56
C LEU A 193 -11.47 -7.22 -1.84
N GLU A 194 -12.72 -7.55 -2.18
CA GLU A 194 -13.03 -8.36 -3.37
C GLU A 194 -12.52 -7.75 -4.67
N ALA A 195 -12.57 -6.41 -4.76
CA ALA A 195 -12.08 -5.69 -5.93
C ALA A 195 -10.55 -5.79 -6.11
N SER A 196 -9.84 -6.16 -5.05
CA SER A 196 -8.39 -6.36 -5.01
C SER A 196 -7.98 -7.83 -5.19
N ALA A 197 -8.94 -8.74 -5.30
CA ALA A 197 -8.63 -10.17 -5.42
C ALA A 197 -7.90 -10.47 -6.73
N LEU A 198 -6.93 -11.38 -6.64
CA LEU A 198 -6.28 -12.00 -7.80
C LEU A 198 -6.94 -13.35 -8.11
N ASP A 199 -6.80 -13.81 -9.35
CA ASP A 199 -7.27 -15.15 -9.77
C ASP A 199 -6.33 -16.26 -9.30
N ALA A 200 -5.05 -15.96 -9.14
CA ALA A 200 -4.00 -16.87 -8.66
C ALA A 200 -2.86 -16.09 -8.03
N PRO A 201 -2.09 -16.69 -7.09
CA PRO A 201 -0.86 -16.09 -6.61
C PRO A 201 0.19 -16.12 -7.72
N THR A 202 1.10 -15.15 -7.73
CA THR A 202 2.23 -15.09 -8.67
C THR A 202 3.52 -14.78 -7.93
N ILE A 203 4.65 -15.07 -8.56
CA ILE A 203 5.96 -14.72 -8.00
C ILE A 203 6.56 -13.59 -8.82
N ASN A 204 6.93 -12.49 -8.15
CA ASN A 204 7.66 -11.36 -8.74
C ASN A 204 6.98 -10.77 -10.00
N ALA A 205 5.65 -10.67 -10.01
CA ALA A 205 4.87 -10.22 -11.17
C ALA A 205 4.31 -8.80 -11.03
N GLY A 206 4.76 -8.03 -10.03
CA GLY A 206 4.40 -6.63 -9.88
C GLY A 206 5.10 -5.72 -10.88
N ASP A 207 4.43 -4.65 -11.28
CA ASP A 207 4.98 -3.60 -12.14
C ASP A 207 5.43 -2.39 -11.31
N ALA A 208 6.10 -1.44 -11.96
CA ALA A 208 6.41 -0.15 -11.34
C ALA A 208 5.11 0.65 -11.09
N PRO A 209 4.94 1.28 -9.94
CA PRO A 209 3.78 2.10 -9.61
C PRO A 209 3.73 3.43 -10.39
#